data_479d40790489e2d699875b95a0eb0bf9
#
_entry.id   479d40790489e2d699875b95a0eb0bf9
#
_cell.length_a   1.000
_cell.length_b   1.000
_cell.length_c   1.000
_cell.angle_alpha   90.00
_cell.angle_beta   90.00
_cell.angle_gamma   90.00
#
_symmetry.space_group_name_H-M   'P 1'
#
loop_
_entity.id
_entity.type
_entity.pdbx_description
1 polymer ?
#
loop_
_entity_poly.entity_id
_entity_poly.type
_entity_poly.pdbx_seq_one_letter_code
_entity_poly.pdbx_strand_id
1 'polypeptide(L)'
;MEIIEGIQTRRSVRKFQDKAVPHDVLEQVIAAAAYAPSWKNTQISRYIAIEGRETIDKLAEQYAPFNARTLSTAPLLIAQTCVTKRSGYERDGSFTTDRGAGWEMYDCGIAAQTFCLSAHALGLGTVIMGIYDPAEVAKVVEIPEGQEVAALIALGHPAQDPQAPARKDVDTLLRFE
;
A
#
# COMPACT_ATOMS: atom_id res chain seq x y z
N MET A 1 4.33 17.58 11.25
CA MET A 1 4.81 16.35 11.95
C MET A 1 6.26 16.12 11.54
N GLU A 2 7.14 15.94 12.49
CA GLU A 2 8.54 15.59 12.22
C GLU A 2 8.65 14.17 11.65
N ILE A 3 9.63 13.95 10.75
CA ILE A 3 9.74 12.66 10.02
C ILE A 3 9.90 11.47 10.97
N ILE A 4 10.79 11.59 11.96
CA ILE A 4 11.04 10.50 12.92
C ILE A 4 9.80 10.21 13.76
N GLU A 5 9.12 11.25 14.22
CA GLU A 5 7.85 11.13 14.93
C GLU A 5 6.80 10.40 14.08
N GLY A 6 6.65 10.79 12.82
CA GLY A 6 5.72 10.14 11.89
C GLY A 6 6.00 8.64 11.68
N ILE A 7 7.27 8.27 11.55
CA ILE A 7 7.68 6.87 11.46
C ILE A 7 7.33 6.10 12.73
N GLN A 8 7.57 6.71 13.91
CA GLN A 8 7.37 6.07 15.20
C GLN A 8 5.89 6.00 15.61
N THR A 9 5.06 6.95 15.19
CA THR A 9 3.65 7.07 15.59
C THR A 9 2.67 6.45 14.60
N ARG A 10 3.03 6.29 13.31
CA ARG A 10 2.17 5.62 12.34
C ARG A 10 1.81 4.19 12.80
N ARG A 11 0.51 3.87 12.69
CA ARG A 11 -0.04 2.53 13.03
C ARG A 11 -0.84 1.94 11.87
N SER A 12 -0.97 0.62 11.87
CA SER A 12 -1.93 -0.08 11.01
C SER A 12 -3.33 0.05 11.60
N VAL A 13 -4.14 0.93 11.02
CA VAL A 13 -5.52 1.21 11.43
C VAL A 13 -6.46 0.25 10.73
N ARG A 14 -7.30 -0.46 11.50
CA ARG A 14 -8.23 -1.50 11.01
C ARG A 14 -9.70 -1.21 11.32
N LYS A 15 -9.99 -0.01 11.83
CA LYS A 15 -11.35 0.48 12.04
C LYS A 15 -11.39 1.96 11.71
N PHE A 16 -12.29 2.35 10.85
CA PHE A 16 -12.40 3.69 10.30
C PHE A 16 -13.73 4.33 10.68
N GLN A 17 -13.74 5.66 10.68
CA GLN A 17 -14.96 6.45 10.81
C GLN A 17 -15.74 6.39 9.49
N ASP A 18 -17.06 6.51 9.57
CA ASP A 18 -17.93 6.72 8.41
C ASP A 18 -17.79 8.17 7.92
N LYS A 19 -16.64 8.42 7.28
CA LYS A 19 -16.29 9.74 6.75
C LYS A 19 -15.47 9.56 5.50
N ALA A 20 -15.93 10.12 4.39
CA ALA A 20 -15.24 10.09 3.12
C ALA A 20 -13.84 10.74 3.21
N VAL A 21 -12.92 10.25 2.41
CA VAL A 21 -11.61 10.88 2.18
C VAL A 21 -11.75 11.80 0.97
N PRO A 22 -11.53 13.12 1.09
CA PRO A 22 -11.60 14.03 -0.04
C PRO A 22 -10.56 13.68 -1.11
N HIS A 23 -10.91 13.82 -2.39
CA HIS A 23 -10.01 13.51 -3.51
C HIS A 23 -8.72 14.33 -3.48
N ASP A 24 -8.82 15.62 -3.15
CA ASP A 24 -7.65 16.51 -3.03
C ASP A 24 -6.67 16.07 -1.92
N VAL A 25 -7.17 15.46 -0.84
CA VAL A 25 -6.34 14.87 0.21
C VAL A 25 -5.69 13.59 -0.29
N LEU A 26 -6.43 12.72 -1.01
CA LEU A 26 -5.86 11.53 -1.62
C LEU A 26 -4.78 11.90 -2.65
N GLU A 27 -5.02 12.89 -3.50
CA GLU A 27 -4.04 13.40 -4.47
C GLU A 27 -2.75 13.89 -3.79
N GLN A 28 -2.84 14.56 -2.64
CA GLN A 28 -1.67 14.96 -1.86
C GLN A 28 -0.89 13.74 -1.35
N VAL A 29 -1.58 12.69 -0.87
CA VAL A 29 -0.95 11.42 -0.46
C VAL A 29 -0.20 10.78 -1.63
N ILE A 30 -0.84 10.70 -2.80
CA ILE A 30 -0.24 10.11 -4.01
C ILE A 30 0.94 10.94 -4.50
N ALA A 31 0.81 12.28 -4.52
CA ALA A 31 1.89 13.17 -4.93
C ALA A 31 3.15 12.99 -4.06
N ALA A 32 2.96 12.81 -2.75
CA ALA A 32 4.08 12.50 -1.84
C ALA A 32 4.63 11.09 -2.08
N ALA A 33 3.76 10.08 -2.30
CA ALA A 33 4.18 8.71 -2.58
C ALA A 33 5.00 8.58 -3.87
N ALA A 34 4.80 9.48 -4.83
CA ALA A 34 5.56 9.53 -6.08
C ALA A 34 7.07 9.81 -5.87
N TYR A 35 7.45 10.37 -4.71
CA TYR A 35 8.86 10.59 -4.35
C TYR A 35 9.54 9.35 -3.76
N ALA A 36 8.84 8.23 -3.61
CA ALA A 36 9.45 6.97 -3.21
C ALA A 36 10.54 6.55 -4.20
N PRO A 37 11.75 6.21 -3.74
CA PRO A 37 12.78 5.70 -4.64
C PRO A 37 12.37 4.37 -5.24
N SER A 38 12.86 4.08 -6.45
CA SER A 38 12.63 2.82 -7.13
C SER A 38 13.86 2.40 -7.93
N TRP A 39 13.94 1.14 -8.30
CA TRP A 39 14.99 0.58 -9.15
C TRP A 39 15.21 1.44 -10.41
N LYS A 40 16.43 1.95 -10.62
CA LYS A 40 16.76 2.82 -11.77
C LYS A 40 15.71 3.91 -12.04
N ASN A 41 14.99 4.37 -11.01
CA ASN A 41 13.89 5.33 -11.10
C ASN A 41 12.75 4.88 -12.04
N THR A 42 12.39 3.60 -12.02
CA THR A 42 11.34 3.03 -12.87
C THR A 42 9.93 3.49 -12.50
N GLN A 43 9.72 3.91 -11.26
CA GLN A 43 8.45 4.47 -10.76
C GLN A 43 7.25 3.58 -11.10
N ILE A 44 7.36 2.27 -10.81
CA ILE A 44 6.38 1.27 -11.26
C ILE A 44 5.07 1.26 -10.51
N SER A 45 5.00 1.82 -9.31
CA SER A 45 3.77 1.80 -8.50
C SER A 45 2.65 2.62 -9.13
N ARG A 46 1.42 2.08 -9.11
CA ARG A 46 0.17 2.74 -9.50
C ARG A 46 -0.86 2.52 -8.41
N TYR A 47 -1.90 3.32 -8.42
CA TYR A 47 -2.93 3.28 -7.38
C TYR A 47 -4.31 3.40 -8.03
N ILE A 48 -5.21 2.46 -7.72
CA ILE A 48 -6.61 2.50 -8.10
C ILE A 48 -7.42 2.74 -6.84
N ALA A 49 -8.16 3.84 -6.77
CA ALA A 49 -9.02 4.18 -5.67
C ALA A 49 -10.40 3.54 -5.87
N ILE A 50 -10.86 2.77 -4.89
CA ILE A 50 -12.13 2.05 -4.89
C ILE A 50 -12.98 2.67 -3.79
N GLU A 51 -13.98 3.47 -4.18
CA GLU A 51 -14.88 4.20 -3.27
C GLU A 51 -16.26 3.54 -3.17
N GLY A 52 -16.64 2.77 -4.18
CA GLY A 52 -17.92 2.08 -4.26
C GLY A 52 -18.07 1.04 -3.15
N ARG A 53 -19.00 1.27 -2.20
CA ARG A 53 -19.25 0.35 -1.09
C ARG A 53 -19.54 -1.07 -1.57
N GLU A 54 -20.35 -1.22 -2.60
CA GLU A 54 -20.69 -2.51 -3.20
C GLU A 54 -19.44 -3.26 -3.69
N THR A 55 -18.51 -2.56 -4.35
CA THR A 55 -17.26 -3.15 -4.83
C THR A 55 -16.35 -3.55 -3.68
N ILE A 56 -16.23 -2.70 -2.64
CA ILE A 56 -15.44 -3.02 -1.45
C ILE A 56 -16.03 -4.22 -0.71
N ASP A 57 -17.36 -4.30 -0.57
CA ASP A 57 -18.03 -5.43 0.07
C ASP A 57 -17.84 -6.73 -0.72
N LYS A 58 -17.97 -6.70 -2.04
CA LYS A 58 -17.69 -7.84 -2.92
C LYS A 58 -16.25 -8.33 -2.74
N LEU A 59 -15.27 -7.41 -2.75
CA LEU A 59 -13.87 -7.75 -2.53
C LEU A 59 -13.65 -8.37 -1.15
N ALA A 60 -14.26 -7.80 -0.11
CA ALA A 60 -14.15 -8.26 1.26
C ALA A 60 -14.71 -9.68 1.45
N GLU A 61 -15.88 -9.95 0.88
CA GLU A 61 -16.57 -11.23 1.08
C GLU A 61 -15.97 -12.37 0.25
N GLN A 62 -15.63 -12.09 -1.00
CA GLN A 62 -15.28 -13.14 -1.96
C GLN A 62 -13.77 -13.32 -2.15
N TYR A 63 -12.99 -12.23 -2.10
CA TYR A 63 -11.59 -12.27 -2.53
C TYR A 63 -10.58 -11.83 -1.45
N ALA A 64 -11.06 -11.23 -0.36
CA ALA A 64 -10.22 -10.84 0.77
C ALA A 64 -10.90 -11.13 2.13
N PRO A 65 -11.48 -12.33 2.38
CA PRO A 65 -12.32 -12.60 3.55
C PRO A 65 -11.55 -12.44 4.88
N PHE A 66 -10.25 -12.67 4.90
CA PHE A 66 -9.41 -12.42 6.08
C PHE A 66 -9.44 -10.94 6.50
N ASN A 67 -9.65 -10.04 5.55
CA ASN A 67 -9.67 -8.59 5.77
C ASN A 67 -11.10 -8.00 5.86
N ALA A 68 -12.15 -8.82 5.76
CA ALA A 68 -13.54 -8.38 5.70
C ALA A 68 -13.92 -7.43 6.85
N ARG A 69 -13.49 -7.71 8.08
CA ARG A 69 -13.73 -6.85 9.25
C ARG A 69 -13.10 -5.45 9.09
N THR A 70 -11.95 -5.33 8.46
CA THR A 70 -11.31 -4.04 8.19
C THR A 70 -12.05 -3.30 7.08
N LEU A 71 -12.33 -4.01 5.99
CA LEU A 71 -12.97 -3.48 4.80
C LEU A 71 -14.41 -3.04 5.05
N SER A 72 -15.14 -3.68 5.98
CA SER A 72 -16.52 -3.28 6.34
C SER A 72 -16.63 -1.86 6.88
N THR A 73 -15.54 -1.28 7.40
CA THR A 73 -15.52 0.10 7.91
C THR A 73 -14.69 1.06 7.05
N ALA A 74 -13.91 0.56 6.09
CA ALA A 74 -13.03 1.39 5.27
C ALA A 74 -13.85 2.20 4.26
N PRO A 75 -13.80 3.55 4.28
CA PRO A 75 -14.49 4.39 3.31
C PRO A 75 -13.82 4.35 1.93
N LEU A 76 -12.54 3.99 1.89
CA LEU A 76 -11.73 3.96 0.68
C LEU A 76 -10.78 2.76 0.73
N LEU A 77 -10.70 2.03 -0.38
CA LEU A 77 -9.74 0.97 -0.59
C LEU A 77 -8.85 1.32 -1.79
N ILE A 78 -7.55 1.22 -1.61
CA ILE A 78 -6.57 1.40 -2.69
C ILE A 78 -6.06 0.03 -3.13
N ALA A 79 -6.22 -0.29 -4.40
CA ALA A 79 -5.45 -1.35 -5.03
C ALA A 79 -4.12 -0.73 -5.53
N GLN A 80 -3.04 -1.01 -4.82
CA GLN A 80 -1.70 -0.69 -5.30
C GLN A 80 -1.32 -1.71 -6.35
N THR A 81 -1.01 -1.25 -7.56
CA THR A 81 -0.52 -2.10 -8.64
C THR A 81 0.91 -1.74 -9.00
N CYS A 82 1.59 -2.64 -9.70
CA CYS A 82 2.90 -2.37 -10.28
C CYS A 82 2.89 -2.61 -11.78
N VAL A 83 3.62 -1.77 -12.51
CA VAL A 83 3.93 -2.02 -13.92
C VAL A 83 5.00 -3.11 -13.97
N THR A 84 4.66 -4.26 -14.54
CA THR A 84 5.52 -5.45 -14.58
C THR A 84 6.66 -5.34 -15.59
N LYS A 85 7.69 -6.16 -15.43
CA LYS A 85 8.85 -6.26 -16.31
C LYS A 85 9.65 -4.96 -16.46
N ARG A 86 9.77 -4.23 -15.35
CA ARG A 86 10.52 -2.96 -15.29
C ARG A 86 11.61 -2.99 -14.23
N SER A 87 11.24 -3.10 -12.96
CA SER A 87 12.22 -3.14 -11.87
C SER A 87 12.88 -4.50 -11.79
N GLY A 88 14.22 -4.52 -11.86
CA GLY A 88 15.00 -5.76 -11.90
C GLY A 88 15.19 -6.35 -13.30
N TYR A 89 14.70 -5.67 -14.34
CA TYR A 89 14.80 -6.12 -15.73
C TYR A 89 15.71 -5.22 -16.55
N GLU A 90 16.35 -5.81 -17.56
CA GLU A 90 17.02 -5.12 -18.65
C GLU A 90 16.01 -4.87 -19.82
N ARG A 91 16.46 -4.11 -20.83
CA ARG A 91 15.59 -3.74 -21.97
C ARG A 91 15.18 -4.93 -22.83
N ASP A 92 15.97 -5.98 -22.84
CA ASP A 92 15.70 -7.23 -23.58
C ASP A 92 14.81 -8.21 -22.80
N GLY A 93 14.37 -7.83 -21.60
CA GLY A 93 13.52 -8.65 -20.74
C GLY A 93 14.29 -9.64 -19.85
N SER A 94 15.60 -9.67 -19.91
CA SER A 94 16.42 -10.46 -19.00
C SER A 94 16.47 -9.83 -17.60
N PHE A 95 16.80 -10.63 -16.58
CA PHE A 95 16.98 -10.11 -15.24
C PHE A 95 18.35 -9.45 -15.07
N THR A 96 18.38 -8.28 -14.43
CA THR A 96 19.63 -7.58 -14.09
C THR A 96 20.38 -8.30 -12.95
N THR A 97 19.65 -8.95 -12.04
CA THR A 97 20.22 -9.64 -10.86
C THR A 97 19.44 -10.92 -10.58
N ASP A 98 20.02 -11.79 -9.73
CA ASP A 98 19.43 -13.05 -9.28
C ASP A 98 18.07 -12.88 -8.56
N ARG A 99 17.76 -11.67 -8.08
CA ARG A 99 16.45 -11.38 -7.45
C ARG A 99 15.33 -11.24 -8.46
N GLY A 100 15.63 -11.02 -9.74
CA GLY A 100 14.64 -10.94 -10.81
C GLY A 100 13.51 -9.99 -10.50
N ALA A 101 12.26 -10.44 -10.69
CA ALA A 101 11.03 -9.71 -10.39
C ALA A 101 10.86 -9.33 -8.90
N GLY A 102 11.65 -9.87 -7.99
CA GLY A 102 11.59 -9.48 -6.58
C GLY A 102 11.83 -7.98 -6.33
N TRP A 103 12.50 -7.29 -7.25
CA TRP A 103 12.69 -5.85 -7.20
C TRP A 103 11.38 -5.06 -7.41
N GLU A 104 10.41 -5.62 -8.12
CA GLU A 104 9.09 -5.01 -8.29
C GLU A 104 8.36 -4.93 -6.95
N MET A 105 8.33 -6.03 -6.20
CA MET A 105 7.72 -6.04 -4.86
C MET A 105 8.50 -5.19 -3.86
N TYR A 106 9.83 -5.12 -3.98
CA TYR A 106 10.66 -4.24 -3.15
C TYR A 106 10.30 -2.77 -3.37
N ASP A 107 10.23 -2.32 -4.62
CA ASP A 107 9.83 -0.95 -4.97
C ASP A 107 8.41 -0.64 -4.53
N CYS A 108 7.46 -1.56 -4.72
CA CYS A 108 6.09 -1.40 -4.25
C CYS A 108 6.01 -1.26 -2.73
N GLY A 109 6.83 -2.02 -1.98
CA GLY A 109 6.90 -1.90 -0.52
C GLY A 109 7.40 -0.53 -0.07
N ILE A 110 8.42 0.03 -0.74
CA ILE A 110 8.94 1.38 -0.47
C ILE A 110 7.84 2.43 -0.75
N ALA A 111 7.16 2.32 -1.90
CA ALA A 111 6.09 3.22 -2.28
C ALA A 111 4.89 3.12 -1.33
N ALA A 112 4.50 1.91 -0.91
CA ALA A 112 3.44 1.69 0.07
C ALA A 112 3.77 2.32 1.42
N GLN A 113 5.00 2.23 1.90
CA GLN A 113 5.40 2.87 3.16
C GLN A 113 5.38 4.40 3.03
N THR A 114 5.85 4.95 1.92
CA THR A 114 5.79 6.40 1.66
C THR A 114 4.33 6.87 1.62
N PHE A 115 3.44 6.15 0.94
CA PHE A 115 1.99 6.38 0.95
C PHE A 115 1.43 6.40 2.37
N CYS A 116 1.73 5.39 3.18
CA CYS A 116 1.21 5.28 4.55
C CYS A 116 1.70 6.41 5.47
N LEU A 117 2.95 6.85 5.32
CA LEU A 117 3.49 7.99 6.08
C LEU A 117 2.84 9.31 5.66
N SER A 118 2.63 9.49 4.36
CA SER A 118 1.96 10.69 3.82
C SER A 118 0.51 10.78 4.29
N ALA A 119 -0.22 9.67 4.24
CA ALA A 119 -1.58 9.58 4.77
C ALA A 119 -1.62 9.89 6.27
N HIS A 120 -0.68 9.33 7.05
CA HIS A 120 -0.56 9.60 8.48
C HIS A 120 -0.28 11.08 8.77
N ALA A 121 0.59 11.72 8.00
CA ALA A 121 0.89 13.14 8.13
C ALA A 121 -0.34 14.04 7.90
N LEU A 122 -1.31 13.57 7.10
CA LEU A 122 -2.58 14.24 6.82
C LEU A 122 -3.73 13.79 7.75
N GLY A 123 -3.42 13.07 8.84
CA GLY A 123 -4.41 12.63 9.84
C GLY A 123 -5.25 11.42 9.40
N LEU A 124 -4.83 10.72 8.34
CA LEU A 124 -5.48 9.50 7.88
C LEU A 124 -4.81 8.25 8.46
N GLY A 125 -5.59 7.19 8.61
CA GLY A 125 -5.13 5.86 8.97
C GLY A 125 -5.06 4.95 7.75
N THR A 126 -4.10 4.02 7.78
CA THR A 126 -3.91 3.02 6.72
C THR A 126 -3.62 1.64 7.29
N VAL A 127 -3.91 0.61 6.51
CA VAL A 127 -3.35 -0.73 6.71
C VAL A 127 -3.08 -1.38 5.35
N ILE A 128 -1.86 -1.91 5.18
CA ILE A 128 -1.48 -2.71 4.01
C ILE A 128 -1.94 -4.15 4.26
N MET A 129 -2.59 -4.74 3.28
CA MET A 129 -3.17 -6.09 3.32
C MET A 129 -2.61 -6.90 2.16
N GLY A 130 -2.04 -8.08 2.46
CA GLY A 130 -1.46 -9.01 1.49
C GLY A 130 -2.22 -10.34 1.36
N ILE A 131 -3.29 -10.56 2.17
CA ILE A 131 -4.08 -11.79 2.12
C ILE A 131 -5.35 -11.52 1.32
N TYR A 132 -5.31 -11.79 0.04
CA TYR A 132 -6.42 -11.63 -0.93
C TYR A 132 -6.12 -12.49 -2.17
N ASP A 133 -7.11 -12.67 -3.04
CA ASP A 133 -6.91 -13.28 -4.36
C ASP A 133 -6.51 -12.20 -5.38
N PRO A 134 -5.24 -12.13 -5.80
CA PRO A 134 -4.77 -11.04 -6.66
C PRO A 134 -5.38 -11.09 -8.06
N ALA A 135 -5.66 -12.28 -8.60
CA ALA A 135 -6.22 -12.44 -9.94
C ALA A 135 -7.68 -11.98 -9.99
N GLU A 136 -8.46 -12.30 -8.96
CA GLU A 136 -9.86 -11.89 -8.90
C GLU A 136 -9.99 -10.40 -8.54
N VAL A 137 -9.14 -9.88 -7.64
CA VAL A 137 -9.07 -8.43 -7.39
C VAL A 137 -8.75 -7.69 -8.68
N ALA A 138 -7.76 -8.15 -9.44
CA ALA A 138 -7.36 -7.54 -10.72
C ALA A 138 -8.52 -7.43 -11.71
N LYS A 139 -9.36 -8.48 -11.81
CA LYS A 139 -10.57 -8.46 -12.65
C LYS A 139 -11.62 -7.48 -12.14
N VAL A 140 -11.88 -7.47 -10.83
CA VAL A 140 -12.92 -6.60 -10.24
C VAL A 140 -12.59 -5.12 -10.41
N VAL A 141 -11.31 -4.75 -10.30
CA VAL A 141 -10.88 -3.35 -10.44
C VAL A 141 -10.36 -3.01 -11.84
N GLU A 142 -10.45 -3.96 -12.77
CA GLU A 142 -10.10 -3.78 -14.19
C GLU A 142 -8.70 -3.18 -14.39
N ILE A 143 -7.68 -3.82 -13.76
CA ILE A 143 -6.31 -3.29 -13.87
C ILE A 143 -5.84 -3.27 -15.32
N PRO A 144 -5.06 -2.25 -15.73
CA PRO A 144 -4.49 -2.18 -17.07
C PRO A 144 -3.59 -3.38 -17.38
N GLU A 145 -3.53 -3.76 -18.67
CA GLU A 145 -2.57 -4.76 -19.16
C GLU A 145 -1.14 -4.37 -18.78
N GLY A 146 -0.32 -5.35 -18.44
CA GLY A 146 1.06 -5.12 -18.00
C GLY A 146 1.18 -4.63 -16.55
N GLN A 147 0.12 -4.70 -15.77
CA GLN A 147 0.14 -4.44 -14.34
C GLN A 147 -0.31 -5.68 -13.55
N GLU A 148 0.09 -5.73 -12.28
CA GLU A 148 -0.40 -6.71 -11.30
C GLU A 148 -0.68 -6.02 -9.96
N VAL A 149 -1.56 -6.63 -9.15
CA VAL A 149 -1.90 -6.10 -7.81
C VAL A 149 -0.79 -6.48 -6.84
N ALA A 150 -0.11 -5.47 -6.29
CA ALA A 150 0.97 -5.64 -5.32
C ALA A 150 0.45 -5.71 -3.87
N ALA A 151 -0.54 -4.88 -3.52
CA ALA A 151 -1.16 -4.85 -2.21
C ALA A 151 -2.54 -4.19 -2.26
N LEU A 152 -3.37 -4.47 -1.25
CA LEU A 152 -4.55 -3.67 -0.92
C LEU A 152 -4.22 -2.77 0.26
N ILE A 153 -4.64 -1.50 0.23
CA ILE A 153 -4.44 -0.55 1.32
C ILE A 153 -5.79 0.07 1.69
N ALA A 154 -6.32 -0.28 2.87
CA ALA A 154 -7.47 0.44 3.40
C ALA A 154 -7.04 1.81 3.90
N LEU A 155 -7.83 2.85 3.62
CA LEU A 155 -7.55 4.25 3.93
C LEU A 155 -8.81 4.94 4.46
N GLY A 156 -8.66 5.77 5.49
CA GLY A 156 -9.75 6.57 6.04
C GLY A 156 -9.37 7.29 7.32
N HIS A 157 -10.33 8.00 7.91
CA HIS A 157 -10.14 8.61 9.23
C HIS A 157 -10.15 7.53 10.32
N PRO A 158 -9.13 7.47 11.21
CA PRO A 158 -9.08 6.45 12.25
C PRO A 158 -10.29 6.53 13.20
N ALA A 159 -10.93 5.40 13.49
CA ALA A 159 -11.93 5.26 14.56
C ALA A 159 -11.36 4.61 15.82
N GLN A 160 -10.06 4.35 15.84
CA GLN A 160 -9.33 3.78 16.97
C GLN A 160 -7.89 4.29 16.96
N ASP A 161 -7.25 4.26 18.13
CA ASP A 161 -5.82 4.52 18.30
C ASP A 161 -5.12 3.18 18.64
N PRO A 162 -4.54 2.48 17.66
CA PRO A 162 -3.93 1.19 17.89
C PRO A 162 -2.66 1.33 18.73
N GLN A 163 -2.52 0.47 19.73
CA GLN A 163 -1.30 0.41 20.53
C GLN A 163 -0.07 0.05 19.68
N ALA A 164 1.06 0.63 20.04
CA ALA A 164 2.32 0.31 19.38
C ALA A 164 2.76 -1.12 19.74
N PRO A 165 2.92 -2.03 18.78
CA PRO A 165 3.51 -3.33 19.06
C PRO A 165 4.99 -3.17 19.40
N ALA A 166 5.53 -4.09 20.20
CA ALA A 166 6.97 -4.14 20.50
C ALA A 166 7.79 -4.18 19.21
N ARG A 167 8.95 -3.56 19.24
CA ARG A 167 9.94 -3.58 18.16
C ARG A 167 11.18 -4.34 18.62
N LYS A 168 11.91 -4.90 17.68
CA LYS A 168 13.26 -5.40 17.95
C LYS A 168 14.15 -4.23 18.34
N ASP A 169 15.08 -4.48 19.24
CA ASP A 169 16.11 -3.52 19.63
C ASP A 169 17.17 -3.35 18.53
N VAL A 170 18.00 -2.33 18.68
CA VAL A 170 19.05 -1.99 17.72
C VAL A 170 20.07 -3.13 17.62
N ASP A 171 20.41 -3.77 18.73
CA ASP A 171 21.42 -4.85 18.76
C ASP A 171 20.95 -6.10 18.01
N THR A 172 19.63 -6.33 17.94
CA THR A 172 19.04 -7.39 17.09
C THR A 172 19.08 -7.05 15.60
N LEU A 173 19.02 -5.77 15.25
CA LEU A 173 18.84 -5.30 13.87
C LEU A 173 20.15 -4.89 13.20
N LEU A 174 21.16 -4.51 13.98
CA LEU A 174 22.42 -3.94 13.50
C LEU A 174 23.60 -4.75 14.01
N ARG A 175 24.51 -5.08 13.11
CA ARG A 175 25.82 -5.67 13.39
C ARG A 175 26.90 -4.80 12.74
N PHE A 176 27.94 -4.49 13.49
CA PHE A 176 29.18 -3.89 12.98
C PHE A 176 30.20 -4.99 12.68
N GLU A 177 30.92 -4.88 11.56
CA GLU A 177 32.01 -5.77 11.14
C GLU A 177 33.31 -5.00 10.92
#